data_0fc2e6abefbee0fdc09fdb00cb202967
#
_entry.id   0fc2e6abefbee0fdc09fdb00cb202967
#
_cell.length_a   1.000
_cell.length_b   1.000
_cell.length_c   1.000
_cell.angle_alpha   90.00
_cell.angle_beta   90.00
_cell.angle_gamma   90.00
#
_symmetry.space_group_name_H-M   'P 1'
#
loop_
_entity.id
_entity.type
_entity.pdbx_description
1 polymer ?
#
loop_
_entity_poly.entity_id
_entity_poly.type
_entity_poly.pdbx_seq_one_letter_code
_entity_poly.pdbx_strand_id
1 'polypeptide(L)'
;MLEKVFKLSENKTDAKTEILAGITTFMTMAYILAVNPSILSATGMDSGAVFTATALAAFIGTLLMAIFANYPFALAPGMGLNAYFAYTVVLGMGYSWEYALTAVFAEGIIFILLSATNVREAIFNAIPQNLKAAVSVGIGLFIAFIGLQNAKIVIGGSTLLQLFSVDKYNEVNGVSASFNDVGITVLLAIIGIIVTGILVVKNIKGNILWGILITWILGIICQIAGLYVPNPEIGFYSLLPDFSSGLAIPSLAPVFGKLDFKNVFSLEFVVVVFAFLFVDLFDTLGTLIGVSSKANMLDKNGKLPRIKGALMADAVATCAGAVLGTSTTTTFVESASGVSEGGRTGLTAVTTAILFGLALFLSPIFLAIPSFATAPALIVVGFYMLTNVVNIDFSDLSEAIPCYICIGAMPFFYSISEGIAMGVISYVAIQILSGKAKEKKISVIMYILAVLFILKYLLL
;
A
#
# COMPACT_ATOMS: atom_id res chain seq x y z
N MET A 1 14.35 -16.56 -28.31
CA MET A 1 13.86 -17.13 -27.03
C MET A 1 12.76 -16.24 -26.41
N LEU A 2 13.00 -14.94 -26.25
CA LEU A 2 12.02 -14.00 -25.68
C LEU A 2 10.68 -13.98 -26.42
N GLU A 3 10.70 -14.00 -27.76
CA GLU A 3 9.48 -14.04 -28.57
C GLU A 3 8.58 -15.25 -28.27
N LYS A 4 9.19 -16.45 -28.07
CA LYS A 4 8.43 -17.68 -27.78
C LYS A 4 7.78 -17.65 -26.39
N VAL A 5 8.43 -17.01 -25.40
CA VAL A 5 7.97 -16.96 -24.02
C VAL A 5 6.93 -15.86 -23.85
N PHE A 6 7.24 -14.65 -24.31
CA PHE A 6 6.43 -13.46 -24.02
C PHE A 6 5.47 -13.07 -25.16
N LYS A 7 5.60 -13.68 -26.36
CA LYS A 7 4.72 -13.41 -27.51
C LYS A 7 4.71 -11.93 -27.88
N LEU A 8 5.90 -11.35 -28.04
CA LEU A 8 6.08 -9.91 -28.23
C LEU A 8 5.33 -9.39 -29.47
N SER A 9 5.50 -10.08 -30.61
CA SER A 9 4.85 -9.71 -31.88
C SER A 9 3.33 -9.80 -31.79
N GLU A 10 2.78 -10.84 -31.11
CA GLU A 10 1.35 -11.00 -30.86
C GLU A 10 0.78 -9.83 -30.02
N ASN A 11 1.57 -9.33 -29.07
CA ASN A 11 1.20 -8.19 -28.20
C ASN A 11 1.64 -6.82 -28.79
N LYS A 12 2.09 -6.76 -30.05
CA LYS A 12 2.48 -5.54 -30.77
C LYS A 12 3.56 -4.72 -30.05
N THR A 13 4.57 -5.39 -29.51
CA THR A 13 5.68 -4.78 -28.77
C THR A 13 7.01 -5.43 -29.19
N ASP A 14 8.12 -4.93 -28.69
CA ASP A 14 9.47 -5.46 -28.88
C ASP A 14 10.27 -5.48 -27.58
N ALA A 15 11.38 -6.21 -27.54
CA ALA A 15 12.17 -6.42 -26.33
C ALA A 15 12.73 -5.10 -25.75
N LYS A 16 13.10 -4.13 -26.59
CA LYS A 16 13.64 -2.85 -26.14
C LYS A 16 12.57 -2.03 -25.42
N THR A 17 11.37 -1.95 -26.00
CA THR A 17 10.21 -1.27 -25.42
C THR A 17 9.85 -1.89 -24.08
N GLU A 18 9.78 -3.23 -23.98
CA GLU A 18 9.47 -3.96 -22.76
C GLU A 18 10.50 -3.72 -21.64
N ILE A 19 11.79 -3.73 -21.97
CA ILE A 19 12.87 -3.45 -21.00
C ILE A 19 12.78 -2.00 -20.51
N LEU A 20 12.60 -1.02 -21.39
CA LEU A 20 12.43 0.38 -21.00
C LEU A 20 11.18 0.58 -20.13
N ALA A 21 10.08 -0.08 -20.47
CA ALA A 21 8.86 -0.08 -19.67
C ALA A 21 9.10 -0.67 -18.28
N GLY A 22 9.87 -1.75 -18.16
CA GLY A 22 10.22 -2.36 -16.88
C GLY A 22 11.10 -1.47 -16.01
N ILE A 23 12.08 -0.78 -16.60
CA ILE A 23 12.90 0.22 -15.89
C ILE A 23 12.01 1.36 -15.39
N THR A 24 11.09 1.86 -16.23
CA THR A 24 10.17 2.95 -15.84
C THR A 24 9.24 2.51 -14.69
N THR A 25 8.71 1.27 -14.76
CA THR A 25 7.89 0.71 -13.67
C THR A 25 8.71 0.63 -12.38
N PHE A 26 9.92 0.08 -12.42
CA PHE A 26 10.79 0.03 -11.24
C PHE A 26 11.04 1.41 -10.65
N MET A 27 11.40 2.41 -11.47
CA MET A 27 11.68 3.76 -10.99
C MET A 27 10.46 4.41 -10.29
N THR A 28 9.25 4.09 -10.73
CA THR A 28 8.03 4.60 -10.09
C THR A 28 7.65 3.85 -8.83
N MET A 29 8.11 2.60 -8.65
CA MET A 29 7.80 1.74 -7.52
C MET A 29 8.92 1.63 -6.48
N ALA A 30 10.17 1.96 -6.81
CA ALA A 30 11.33 1.73 -5.95
C ALA A 30 11.24 2.43 -4.58
N TYR A 31 10.38 3.43 -4.45
CA TYR A 31 10.10 4.08 -3.17
C TYR A 31 9.61 3.10 -2.09
N ILE A 32 8.97 1.98 -2.47
CA ILE A 32 8.48 0.98 -1.52
C ILE A 32 9.62 0.36 -0.70
N LEU A 33 10.83 0.32 -1.25
CA LEU A 33 12.03 -0.18 -0.56
C LEU A 33 12.45 0.69 0.63
N ALA A 34 12.07 1.96 0.64
CA ALA A 34 12.27 2.84 1.78
C ALA A 34 11.00 2.93 2.66
N VAL A 35 9.83 3.02 2.03
CA VAL A 35 8.57 3.28 2.73
C VAL A 35 8.09 2.06 3.51
N ASN A 36 8.16 0.85 2.95
CA ASN A 36 7.67 -0.34 3.64
C ASN A 36 8.49 -0.68 4.90
N PRO A 37 9.84 -0.68 4.88
CA PRO A 37 10.62 -0.80 6.11
C PRO A 37 10.30 0.29 7.14
N SER A 38 10.11 1.53 6.71
CA SER A 38 9.74 2.64 7.60
C SER A 38 8.38 2.43 8.30
N ILE A 39 7.40 1.85 7.60
CA ILE A 39 6.08 1.56 8.18
C ILE A 39 6.14 0.35 9.11
N LEU A 40 6.69 -0.78 8.64
CA LEU A 40 6.66 -2.02 9.40
C LEU A 40 7.60 -1.99 10.60
N SER A 41 8.72 -1.26 10.54
CA SER A 41 9.61 -1.11 11.70
C SER A 41 8.97 -0.42 12.90
N ALA A 42 7.90 0.37 12.68
CA ALA A 42 7.11 0.94 13.77
C ALA A 42 6.47 -0.13 14.67
N THR A 43 6.32 -1.38 14.18
CA THR A 43 5.80 -2.53 14.94
C THR A 43 6.88 -3.28 15.74
N GLY A 44 8.13 -2.83 15.69
CA GLY A 44 9.28 -3.51 16.29
C GLY A 44 9.97 -4.54 15.38
N MET A 45 9.56 -4.67 14.12
CA MET A 45 10.25 -5.50 13.14
C MET A 45 11.61 -4.87 12.77
N ASP A 46 12.62 -5.72 12.54
CA ASP A 46 13.95 -5.28 12.08
C ASP A 46 13.87 -4.63 10.69
N SER A 47 14.27 -3.38 10.60
CA SER A 47 14.16 -2.57 9.38
C SER A 47 14.95 -3.14 8.20
N GLY A 48 16.15 -3.68 8.46
CA GLY A 48 17.00 -4.30 7.44
C GLY A 48 16.39 -5.60 6.92
N ALA A 49 15.87 -6.44 7.82
CA ALA A 49 15.18 -7.68 7.44
C ALA A 49 13.90 -7.40 6.64
N VAL A 50 13.12 -6.38 7.03
CA VAL A 50 11.92 -5.95 6.28
C VAL A 50 12.30 -5.41 4.91
N PHE A 51 13.40 -4.66 4.77
CA PHE A 51 13.90 -4.22 3.47
C PHE A 51 14.18 -5.40 2.55
N THR A 52 14.92 -6.41 3.06
CA THR A 52 15.23 -7.62 2.30
C THR A 52 13.96 -8.40 1.94
N ALA A 53 13.02 -8.56 2.90
CA ALA A 53 11.73 -9.19 2.67
C ALA A 53 10.92 -8.47 1.60
N THR A 54 10.89 -7.14 1.64
CA THR A 54 10.19 -6.28 0.65
C THR A 54 10.74 -6.46 -0.76
N ALA A 55 12.06 -6.38 -0.91
CA ALA A 55 12.71 -6.53 -2.22
C ALA A 55 12.51 -7.94 -2.80
N LEU A 56 12.64 -8.99 -1.97
CA LEU A 56 12.40 -10.37 -2.38
C LEU A 56 10.93 -10.64 -2.70
N ALA A 57 9.99 -10.13 -1.91
CA ALA A 57 8.56 -10.29 -2.17
C ALA A 57 8.17 -9.60 -3.49
N ALA A 58 8.69 -8.38 -3.73
CA ALA A 58 8.49 -7.67 -4.99
C ALA A 58 9.13 -8.42 -6.17
N PHE A 59 10.35 -8.94 -6.02
CA PHE A 59 11.02 -9.77 -7.03
C PHE A 59 10.19 -11.02 -7.36
N ILE A 60 9.82 -11.82 -6.36
CA ILE A 60 9.07 -13.07 -6.54
C ILE A 60 7.68 -12.79 -7.09
N GLY A 61 6.93 -11.87 -6.48
CA GLY A 61 5.56 -11.55 -6.90
C GLY A 61 5.49 -11.04 -8.33
N THR A 62 6.39 -10.14 -8.71
CA THR A 62 6.46 -9.60 -10.07
C THR A 62 6.88 -10.66 -11.09
N LEU A 63 7.79 -11.56 -10.70
CA LEU A 63 8.17 -12.70 -11.54
C LEU A 63 7.00 -13.68 -11.75
N LEU A 64 6.24 -13.97 -10.69
CA LEU A 64 5.04 -14.81 -10.79
C LEU A 64 3.98 -14.21 -11.71
N MET A 65 3.80 -12.89 -11.70
CA MET A 65 2.90 -12.19 -12.63
C MET A 65 3.34 -12.39 -14.09
N ALA A 66 4.65 -12.31 -14.35
CA ALA A 66 5.19 -12.60 -15.68
C ALA A 66 4.91 -14.04 -16.12
N ILE A 67 5.10 -15.02 -15.23
CA ILE A 67 4.96 -16.46 -15.51
C ILE A 67 3.50 -16.87 -15.65
N PHE A 68 2.63 -16.48 -14.72
CA PHE A 68 1.25 -16.97 -14.66
C PHE A 68 0.31 -16.21 -15.59
N ALA A 69 0.55 -14.92 -15.79
CA ALA A 69 -0.34 -14.07 -16.58
C ALA A 69 0.29 -13.49 -17.85
N ASN A 70 1.62 -13.45 -17.95
CA ASN A 70 2.35 -12.74 -19.00
C ASN A 70 1.88 -11.28 -19.11
N TYR A 71 1.74 -10.57 -17.98
CA TYR A 71 1.33 -9.17 -17.90
C TYR A 71 2.49 -8.25 -17.48
N PRO A 72 2.46 -6.97 -17.91
CA PRO A 72 3.50 -5.99 -17.60
C PRO A 72 3.30 -5.35 -16.21
N PHE A 73 2.65 -6.04 -15.29
CA PHE A 73 2.31 -5.51 -13.97
C PHE A 73 3.33 -5.97 -12.94
N ALA A 74 3.70 -5.07 -12.06
CA ALA A 74 4.61 -5.35 -10.96
C ALA A 74 3.84 -5.43 -9.64
N LEU A 75 4.33 -6.29 -8.74
CA LEU A 75 3.81 -6.53 -7.41
C LEU A 75 4.83 -6.10 -6.37
N ALA A 76 4.33 -5.57 -5.26
CA ALA A 76 5.11 -5.28 -4.05
C ALA A 76 4.17 -5.22 -2.84
N PRO A 77 4.69 -5.14 -1.59
CA PRO A 77 3.85 -4.95 -0.41
C PRO A 77 2.97 -3.71 -0.53
N GLY A 78 1.64 -3.90 -0.47
CA GLY A 78 0.65 -2.85 -0.75
C GLY A 78 0.57 -1.79 0.34
N MET A 79 0.56 -0.51 -0.02
CA MET A 79 0.63 0.60 0.94
C MET A 79 -0.53 0.61 1.94
N GLY A 80 -1.76 0.39 1.48
CA GLY A 80 -2.95 0.31 2.34
C GLY A 80 -2.88 -0.86 3.30
N LEU A 81 -2.39 -2.01 2.83
CA LEU A 81 -2.23 -3.23 3.60
C LEU A 81 -1.08 -3.13 4.59
N ASN A 82 0.02 -2.47 4.24
CA ASN A 82 1.12 -2.14 5.16
C ASN A 82 0.63 -1.28 6.32
N ALA A 83 -0.17 -0.26 6.00
CA ALA A 83 -0.75 0.63 6.99
C ALA A 83 -1.75 -0.10 7.90
N TYR A 84 -2.61 -0.93 7.35
CA TYR A 84 -3.53 -1.78 8.12
C TYR A 84 -2.77 -2.74 9.03
N PHE A 85 -1.74 -3.41 8.50
CA PHE A 85 -0.86 -4.29 9.26
C PHE A 85 -0.25 -3.57 10.47
N ALA A 86 0.48 -2.47 10.23
CA ALA A 86 1.26 -1.81 11.26
C ALA A 86 0.40 -1.01 12.23
N TYR A 87 -0.44 -0.13 11.70
CA TYR A 87 -1.13 0.87 12.53
C TYR A 87 -2.46 0.38 13.09
N THR A 88 -3.17 -0.48 12.36
CA THR A 88 -4.45 -1.01 12.85
C THR A 88 -4.24 -2.29 13.66
N VAL A 89 -3.63 -3.33 13.06
CA VAL A 89 -3.54 -4.66 13.70
C VAL A 89 -2.51 -4.65 14.84
N VAL A 90 -1.28 -4.21 14.58
CA VAL A 90 -0.23 -4.29 15.59
C VAL A 90 -0.35 -3.16 16.62
N LEU A 91 -0.30 -1.90 16.20
CA LEU A 91 -0.28 -0.77 17.13
C LEU A 91 -1.65 -0.44 17.71
N GLY A 92 -2.71 -0.55 16.91
CA GLY A 92 -4.07 -0.20 17.33
C GLY A 92 -4.76 -1.28 18.15
N MET A 93 -4.70 -2.54 17.68
CA MET A 93 -5.32 -3.69 18.38
C MET A 93 -4.38 -4.36 19.38
N GLY A 94 -3.07 -4.03 19.36
CA GLY A 94 -2.09 -4.56 20.32
C GLY A 94 -1.64 -6.00 20.03
N TYR A 95 -1.85 -6.52 18.82
CA TYR A 95 -1.36 -7.84 18.42
C TYR A 95 0.12 -7.80 18.05
N SER A 96 0.80 -8.94 18.18
CA SER A 96 2.18 -9.08 17.71
C SER A 96 2.25 -9.01 16.18
N TRP A 97 3.38 -8.59 15.64
CA TRP A 97 3.58 -8.57 14.19
C TRP A 97 3.64 -9.99 13.60
N GLU A 98 4.04 -11.00 14.36
CA GLU A 98 4.00 -12.41 13.96
C GLU A 98 2.56 -12.90 13.76
N TYR A 99 1.64 -12.46 14.63
CA TYR A 99 0.21 -12.72 14.48
C TYR A 99 -0.32 -12.05 13.20
N ALA A 100 0.05 -10.81 12.94
CA ALA A 100 -0.35 -10.10 11.74
C ALA A 100 0.22 -10.76 10.46
N LEU A 101 1.49 -11.24 10.46
CA LEU A 101 2.05 -12.04 9.37
C LEU A 101 1.27 -13.35 9.14
N THR A 102 0.83 -14.00 10.23
CA THR A 102 0.03 -15.21 10.12
C THR A 102 -1.33 -14.93 9.49
N ALA A 103 -1.93 -13.78 9.79
CA ALA A 103 -3.18 -13.35 9.17
C ALA A 103 -3.00 -13.08 7.67
N VAL A 104 -1.90 -12.42 7.27
CA VAL A 104 -1.52 -12.23 5.85
C VAL A 104 -1.28 -13.57 5.15
N PHE A 105 -0.61 -14.51 5.80
CA PHE A 105 -0.41 -15.84 5.24
C PHE A 105 -1.72 -16.59 5.04
N ALA A 106 -2.64 -16.55 6.04
CA ALA A 106 -3.97 -17.14 5.95
C ALA A 106 -4.81 -16.51 4.84
N GLU A 107 -4.75 -15.18 4.71
CA GLU A 107 -5.34 -14.41 3.61
C GLU A 107 -4.87 -14.96 2.25
N GLY A 108 -3.55 -15.06 2.07
CA GLY A 108 -2.97 -15.57 0.82
C GLY A 108 -3.44 -17.00 0.48
N ILE A 109 -3.50 -17.90 1.46
CA ILE A 109 -4.04 -19.27 1.27
C ILE A 109 -5.52 -19.22 0.84
N ILE A 110 -6.33 -18.41 1.50
CA ILE A 110 -7.75 -18.26 1.13
C ILE A 110 -7.84 -17.70 -0.29
N PHE A 111 -7.02 -16.71 -0.66
CA PHE A 111 -7.02 -16.18 -2.01
C PHE A 111 -6.55 -17.15 -3.08
N ILE A 112 -5.61 -18.05 -2.79
CA ILE A 112 -5.25 -19.14 -3.70
C ILE A 112 -6.49 -19.99 -3.98
N LEU A 113 -7.23 -20.39 -2.94
CA LEU A 113 -8.46 -21.19 -3.08
C LEU A 113 -9.56 -20.44 -3.84
N LEU A 114 -9.77 -19.16 -3.56
CA LEU A 114 -10.75 -18.33 -4.24
C LEU A 114 -10.37 -18.00 -5.69
N SER A 115 -9.07 -17.87 -6.00
CA SER A 115 -8.57 -17.61 -7.35
C SER A 115 -8.63 -18.86 -8.26
N ALA A 116 -8.54 -20.05 -7.67
CA ALA A 116 -8.79 -21.31 -8.40
C ALA A 116 -10.24 -21.40 -8.88
N THR A 117 -11.16 -20.70 -8.21
CA THR A 117 -12.59 -20.58 -8.55
C THR A 117 -12.89 -19.18 -9.12
N ASN A 118 -14.13 -18.90 -9.50
CA ASN A 118 -14.55 -17.54 -9.91
C ASN A 118 -15.12 -16.72 -8.73
N VAL A 119 -14.95 -17.18 -7.50
CA VAL A 119 -15.60 -16.59 -6.32
C VAL A 119 -15.01 -15.20 -6.01
N ARG A 120 -13.69 -15.01 -6.15
CA ARG A 120 -13.04 -13.71 -5.93
C ARG A 120 -13.63 -12.62 -6.84
N GLU A 121 -13.80 -12.93 -8.14
CA GLU A 121 -14.43 -12.03 -9.11
C GLU A 121 -15.92 -11.79 -8.78
N ALA A 122 -16.64 -12.83 -8.35
CA ALA A 122 -18.05 -12.73 -7.98
C ALA A 122 -18.27 -11.83 -6.74
N ILE A 123 -17.42 -11.93 -5.72
CA ILE A 123 -17.47 -11.06 -4.52
C ILE A 123 -17.22 -9.61 -4.93
N PHE A 124 -16.19 -9.36 -5.72
CA PHE A 124 -15.90 -8.01 -6.19
C PHE A 124 -17.07 -7.41 -6.98
N ASN A 125 -17.66 -8.17 -7.90
CA ASN A 125 -18.80 -7.73 -8.70
C ASN A 125 -20.09 -7.52 -7.90
N ALA A 126 -20.20 -8.15 -6.73
CA ALA A 126 -21.35 -8.03 -5.83
C ALA A 126 -21.41 -6.68 -5.10
N ILE A 127 -20.28 -5.98 -5.00
CA ILE A 127 -20.17 -4.72 -4.27
C ILE A 127 -20.51 -3.55 -5.21
N PRO A 128 -21.34 -2.57 -4.77
CA PRO A 128 -21.70 -1.41 -5.58
C PRO A 128 -20.50 -0.61 -6.05
N GLN A 129 -20.55 -0.10 -7.28
CA GLN A 129 -19.42 0.62 -7.90
C GLN A 129 -19.02 1.87 -7.10
N ASN A 130 -20.02 2.64 -6.62
CA ASN A 130 -19.77 3.81 -5.79
C ASN A 130 -19.03 3.45 -4.49
N LEU A 131 -19.41 2.34 -3.84
CA LEU A 131 -18.76 1.90 -2.62
C LEU A 131 -17.33 1.40 -2.86
N LYS A 132 -17.04 0.77 -4.01
CA LYS A 132 -15.68 0.41 -4.43
C LYS A 132 -14.79 1.65 -4.56
N ALA A 133 -15.30 2.68 -5.23
CA ALA A 133 -14.59 3.95 -5.35
C ALA A 133 -14.36 4.60 -3.98
N ALA A 134 -15.38 4.57 -3.11
CA ALA A 134 -15.29 5.12 -1.76
C ALA A 134 -14.22 4.43 -0.90
N VAL A 135 -14.09 3.10 -1.00
CA VAL A 135 -13.03 2.35 -0.30
C VAL A 135 -11.65 2.85 -0.75
N SER A 136 -11.40 2.96 -2.05
CA SER A 136 -10.13 3.49 -2.58
C SER A 136 -9.84 4.91 -2.07
N VAL A 137 -10.83 5.79 -2.11
CA VAL A 137 -10.73 7.18 -1.62
C VAL A 137 -10.41 7.22 -0.13
N GLY A 138 -11.10 6.40 0.67
CA GLY A 138 -10.90 6.33 2.12
C GLY A 138 -9.50 5.82 2.49
N ILE A 139 -9.02 4.77 1.82
CA ILE A 139 -7.65 4.26 1.96
C ILE A 139 -6.65 5.38 1.61
N GLY A 140 -6.87 6.11 0.53
CA GLY A 140 -6.01 7.22 0.12
C GLY A 140 -5.90 8.32 1.18
N LEU A 141 -7.04 8.76 1.75
CA LEU A 141 -7.05 9.72 2.85
C LEU A 141 -6.36 9.19 4.11
N PHE A 142 -6.56 7.91 4.43
CA PHE A 142 -5.91 7.27 5.58
C PHE A 142 -4.38 7.25 5.43
N ILE A 143 -3.87 6.84 4.25
CA ILE A 143 -2.43 6.82 3.96
C ILE A 143 -1.83 8.24 4.01
N ALA A 144 -2.53 9.24 3.43
CA ALA A 144 -2.09 10.63 3.50
C ALA A 144 -2.03 11.13 4.94
N PHE A 145 -3.00 10.76 5.77
CA PHE A 145 -3.04 11.10 7.20
C PHE A 145 -1.86 10.48 7.97
N ILE A 146 -1.54 9.20 7.72
CA ILE A 146 -0.33 8.56 8.25
C ILE A 146 0.92 9.33 7.81
N GLY A 147 1.01 9.76 6.55
CA GLY A 147 2.11 10.58 6.06
C GLY A 147 2.28 11.87 6.85
N LEU A 148 1.19 12.58 7.12
CA LEU A 148 1.21 13.81 7.94
C LEU A 148 1.70 13.55 9.38
N GLN A 149 1.32 12.43 9.98
CA GLN A 149 1.77 12.06 11.32
C GLN A 149 3.23 11.59 11.35
N ASN A 150 3.67 10.80 10.38
CA ASN A 150 5.07 10.36 10.25
C ASN A 150 6.03 11.54 10.06
N ALA A 151 5.58 12.55 9.30
CA ALA A 151 6.30 13.82 9.15
C ALA A 151 6.22 14.74 10.37
N LYS A 152 5.45 14.38 11.41
CA LYS A 152 5.14 15.23 12.57
C LYS A 152 4.44 16.55 12.21
N ILE A 153 3.93 16.73 10.98
CA ILE A 153 3.12 17.91 10.60
C ILE A 153 1.86 17.97 11.46
N VAL A 154 1.26 16.80 11.71
CA VAL A 154 0.13 16.62 12.62
C VAL A 154 0.57 15.74 13.78
N ILE A 155 0.30 16.19 14.99
CA ILE A 155 0.62 15.49 16.24
C ILE A 155 -0.64 15.33 17.11
N GLY A 156 -0.59 14.45 18.11
CA GLY A 156 -1.63 14.34 19.11
C GLY A 156 -1.87 15.65 19.84
N GLY A 157 -3.08 15.87 20.34
CA GLY A 157 -3.43 17.09 21.07
C GLY A 157 -4.63 16.93 21.98
N SER A 158 -4.94 17.96 22.77
CA SER A 158 -6.09 17.98 23.68
C SER A 158 -7.44 17.82 22.98
N THR A 159 -7.50 18.17 21.69
CA THR A 159 -8.68 18.04 20.84
C THR A 159 -8.52 16.96 19.76
N LEU A 160 -7.87 15.87 20.03
CA LEU A 160 -7.53 14.75 19.16
C LEU A 160 -6.25 15.00 18.39
N LEU A 161 -6.17 16.05 17.57
CA LEU A 161 -5.05 16.38 16.72
C LEU A 161 -4.76 17.88 16.73
N GLN A 162 -3.50 18.22 16.51
CA GLN A 162 -3.06 19.60 16.37
C GLN A 162 -1.88 19.71 15.40
N LEU A 163 -1.67 20.91 14.85
CA LEU A 163 -0.47 21.19 14.05
C LEU A 163 0.76 21.22 14.96
N PHE A 164 1.88 20.79 14.38
CA PHE A 164 3.16 20.78 15.05
C PHE A 164 3.55 22.18 15.57
N SER A 165 4.04 22.19 16.79
CA SER A 165 4.97 23.20 17.31
C SER A 165 5.92 22.48 18.27
N VAL A 166 7.13 22.99 18.44
CA VAL A 166 8.15 22.37 19.31
C VAL A 166 7.60 22.20 20.73
N ASP A 167 6.97 23.23 21.29
CA ASP A 167 6.42 23.20 22.64
C ASP A 167 5.36 22.12 22.81
N LYS A 168 4.40 22.07 21.88
CA LYS A 168 3.32 21.06 21.89
C LYS A 168 3.85 19.64 21.69
N TYR A 169 4.85 19.47 20.83
CA TYR A 169 5.51 18.17 20.63
C TYR A 169 6.19 17.70 21.92
N ASN A 170 6.88 18.58 22.61
CA ASN A 170 7.53 18.30 23.89
C ASN A 170 6.51 17.95 24.99
N GLU A 171 5.42 18.72 25.08
CA GLU A 171 4.33 18.45 26.03
C GLU A 171 3.69 17.08 25.83
N VAL A 172 3.36 16.72 24.57
CA VAL A 172 2.68 15.44 24.25
C VAL A 172 3.59 14.24 24.46
N ASN A 173 4.88 14.35 24.12
CA ASN A 173 5.80 13.21 24.16
C ASN A 173 6.67 13.17 25.43
N GLY A 174 6.63 14.20 26.28
CA GLY A 174 7.44 14.25 27.51
C GLY A 174 8.94 14.36 27.23
N VAL A 175 9.33 15.04 26.15
CA VAL A 175 10.73 15.18 25.70
C VAL A 175 11.15 16.64 25.66
N SER A 176 12.46 16.88 25.45
CA SER A 176 13.03 18.23 25.27
C SER A 176 13.60 18.36 23.85
N ALA A 177 12.73 18.29 22.85
CA ALA A 177 13.09 18.51 21.46
C ALA A 177 13.29 19.99 21.15
N SER A 178 14.11 20.28 20.15
CA SER A 178 14.38 21.61 19.62
C SER A 178 13.94 21.75 18.17
N PHE A 179 14.05 22.97 17.62
CA PHE A 179 13.83 23.17 16.20
C PHE A 179 14.89 22.43 15.35
N ASN A 180 16.13 22.33 15.85
CA ASN A 180 17.25 21.74 15.11
C ASN A 180 17.23 20.21 15.06
N ASP A 181 16.46 19.53 15.89
CA ASP A 181 16.30 18.07 15.81
C ASP A 181 14.95 17.68 15.18
N VAL A 182 13.81 18.16 15.69
CA VAL A 182 12.48 17.81 15.18
C VAL A 182 11.91 18.88 14.25
N GLY A 183 12.01 20.17 14.60
CA GLY A 183 11.35 21.24 13.85
C GLY A 183 11.84 21.33 12.40
N ILE A 184 13.13 21.16 12.18
CA ILE A 184 13.73 21.20 10.84
C ILE A 184 13.24 20.03 9.97
N THR A 185 12.98 18.83 10.56
CA THR A 185 12.46 17.69 9.80
C THR A 185 11.02 17.91 9.33
N VAL A 186 10.20 18.59 10.14
CA VAL A 186 8.85 19.00 9.75
C VAL A 186 8.89 19.99 8.58
N LEU A 187 9.77 20.99 8.65
CA LEU A 187 9.96 21.94 7.55
C LEU A 187 10.41 21.24 6.27
N LEU A 188 11.39 20.33 6.38
CA LEU A 188 11.88 19.54 5.24
C LEU A 188 10.79 18.65 4.64
N ALA A 189 9.92 18.07 5.45
CA ALA A 189 8.77 17.30 4.97
C ALA A 189 7.80 18.18 4.17
N ILE A 190 7.49 19.39 4.65
CA ILE A 190 6.62 20.34 3.93
C ILE A 190 7.24 20.73 2.58
N ILE A 191 8.55 21.02 2.56
CA ILE A 191 9.29 21.29 1.32
C ILE A 191 9.23 20.08 0.41
N GLY A 192 9.40 18.87 0.95
CA GLY A 192 9.32 17.59 0.22
C GLY A 192 7.97 17.37 -0.42
N ILE A 193 6.86 17.71 0.25
CA ILE A 193 5.50 17.64 -0.31
C ILE A 193 5.39 18.57 -1.52
N ILE A 194 5.86 19.80 -1.40
CA ILE A 194 5.83 20.79 -2.49
C ILE A 194 6.69 20.34 -3.67
N VAL A 195 7.92 19.86 -3.40
CA VAL A 195 8.84 19.37 -4.43
C VAL A 195 8.21 18.17 -5.16
N THR A 196 7.70 17.18 -4.43
CA THR A 196 7.06 16.01 -5.03
C THR A 196 5.84 16.43 -5.85
N GLY A 197 5.02 17.36 -5.35
CA GLY A 197 3.89 17.92 -6.09
C GLY A 197 4.30 18.59 -7.41
N ILE A 198 5.41 19.37 -7.42
CA ILE A 198 5.96 19.97 -8.65
C ILE A 198 6.41 18.89 -9.64
N LEU A 199 7.08 17.83 -9.15
CA LEU A 199 7.53 16.72 -9.99
C LEU A 199 6.33 15.97 -10.62
N VAL A 200 5.24 15.79 -9.86
CA VAL A 200 3.98 15.21 -10.33
C VAL A 200 3.34 16.08 -11.42
N VAL A 201 3.19 17.39 -11.18
CA VAL A 201 2.62 18.33 -12.16
C VAL A 201 3.42 18.37 -13.46
N LYS A 202 4.75 18.26 -13.36
CA LYS A 202 5.66 18.19 -14.51
C LYS A 202 5.70 16.82 -15.19
N ASN A 203 4.93 15.81 -14.70
CA ASN A 203 4.91 14.44 -15.20
C ASN A 203 6.30 13.80 -15.27
N ILE A 204 7.19 14.09 -14.30
CA ILE A 204 8.51 13.48 -14.23
C ILE A 204 8.36 12.02 -13.81
N LYS A 205 8.95 11.09 -14.60
CA LYS A 205 8.92 9.65 -14.29
C LYS A 205 9.67 9.39 -12.98
N GLY A 206 9.09 8.55 -12.13
CA GLY A 206 9.63 8.29 -10.79
C GLY A 206 9.53 9.48 -9.84
N ASN A 207 8.56 10.39 -10.06
CA ASN A 207 8.35 11.61 -9.28
C ASN A 207 8.35 11.37 -7.76
N ILE A 208 7.73 10.29 -7.30
CA ILE A 208 7.69 9.92 -5.87
C ILE A 208 9.09 9.60 -5.35
N LEU A 209 9.85 8.75 -6.06
CA LEU A 209 11.22 8.41 -5.69
C LEU A 209 12.12 9.65 -5.69
N TRP A 210 12.05 10.47 -6.74
CA TRP A 210 12.81 11.72 -6.80
C TRP A 210 12.42 12.68 -5.68
N GLY A 211 11.14 12.77 -5.33
CA GLY A 211 10.66 13.55 -4.20
C GLY A 211 11.30 13.12 -2.89
N ILE A 212 11.34 11.82 -2.62
CA ILE A 212 12.01 11.24 -1.44
C ILE A 212 13.50 11.59 -1.44
N LEU A 213 14.20 11.30 -2.54
CA LEU A 213 15.65 11.52 -2.64
C LEU A 213 16.03 12.99 -2.48
N ILE A 214 15.31 13.91 -3.12
CA ILE A 214 15.58 15.35 -3.00
C ILE A 214 15.34 15.79 -1.56
N THR A 215 14.24 15.36 -0.91
CA THR A 215 13.95 15.72 0.48
C THR A 215 15.01 15.19 1.42
N TRP A 216 15.47 13.96 1.22
CA TRP A 216 16.55 13.36 2.00
C TRP A 216 17.89 14.09 1.81
N ILE A 217 18.27 14.39 0.54
CA ILE A 217 19.50 15.16 0.24
C ILE A 217 19.47 16.54 0.89
N LEU A 218 18.33 17.23 0.87
CA LEU A 218 18.16 18.49 1.60
C LEU A 218 18.37 18.29 3.10
N GLY A 219 17.87 17.19 3.67
CA GLY A 219 18.13 16.83 5.07
C GLY A 219 19.61 16.61 5.35
N ILE A 220 20.33 15.88 4.49
CA ILE A 220 21.79 15.68 4.60
C ILE A 220 22.53 17.03 4.55
N ILE A 221 22.16 17.93 3.64
CA ILE A 221 22.73 19.27 3.56
C ILE A 221 22.49 20.03 4.86
N CYS A 222 21.29 19.97 5.43
CA CYS A 222 20.98 20.58 6.72
C CYS A 222 21.81 19.97 7.86
N GLN A 223 22.05 18.67 7.85
CA GLN A 223 22.90 18.01 8.84
C GLN A 223 24.36 18.48 8.74
N ILE A 224 24.94 18.54 7.53
CA ILE A 224 26.29 19.01 7.30
C ILE A 224 26.44 20.49 7.67
N ALA A 225 25.41 21.30 7.43
CA ALA A 225 25.38 22.73 7.80
C ALA A 225 25.11 22.99 9.30
N GLY A 226 24.89 21.95 10.11
CA GLY A 226 24.56 22.08 11.54
C GLY A 226 23.13 22.59 11.82
N LEU A 227 22.28 22.66 10.81
CA LEU A 227 20.86 23.03 10.98
C LEU A 227 20.02 21.85 11.49
N TYR A 228 20.34 20.62 11.07
CA TYR A 228 19.81 19.39 11.66
C TYR A 228 20.88 18.77 12.56
N VAL A 229 20.52 18.56 13.82
CA VAL A 229 21.39 17.93 14.82
C VAL A 229 20.75 16.59 15.22
N PRO A 230 21.39 15.43 14.90
CA PRO A 230 20.87 14.14 15.33
C PRO A 230 20.71 14.07 16.85
N ASN A 231 19.56 13.56 17.28
CA ASN A 231 19.25 13.33 18.70
C ASN A 231 18.68 11.91 18.88
N PRO A 232 19.53 10.88 19.04
CA PRO A 232 19.11 9.49 19.16
C PRO A 232 18.21 9.20 20.36
N GLU A 233 18.29 10.00 21.43
CA GLU A 233 17.47 9.83 22.64
C GLU A 233 15.98 10.01 22.36
N ILE A 234 15.64 10.81 21.37
CA ILE A 234 14.25 11.02 20.94
C ILE A 234 13.94 10.45 19.55
N GLY A 235 14.81 9.54 19.06
CA GLY A 235 14.59 8.78 17.82
C GLY A 235 15.00 9.49 16.53
N PHE A 236 15.80 10.56 16.59
CA PHE A 236 16.31 11.28 15.42
C PHE A 236 17.79 10.95 15.17
N TYR A 237 18.03 10.12 14.16
CA TYR A 237 19.36 9.57 13.85
C TYR A 237 20.07 10.37 12.74
N SER A 238 21.34 10.03 12.48
CA SER A 238 22.08 10.56 11.34
C SER A 238 21.39 10.21 10.03
N LEU A 239 21.37 11.15 9.09
CA LEU A 239 20.80 11.02 7.76
C LEU A 239 21.80 10.47 6.74
N LEU A 240 23.07 10.29 7.15
CA LEU A 240 24.11 9.78 6.26
C LEU A 240 24.00 8.27 6.13
N PRO A 241 24.12 7.72 4.90
CA PRO A 241 24.16 6.27 4.69
C PRO A 241 25.33 5.62 5.41
N ASP A 242 25.08 4.50 6.05
CA ASP A 242 26.13 3.70 6.71
C ASP A 242 26.64 2.62 5.75
N PHE A 243 27.85 2.76 5.24
CA PHE A 243 28.53 1.79 4.41
C PHE A 243 29.56 0.95 5.17
N SER A 244 29.54 0.94 6.50
CA SER A 244 30.49 0.18 7.33
C SER A 244 30.44 -1.33 7.03
N SER A 245 29.26 -1.86 6.72
CA SER A 245 29.04 -3.25 6.29
C SER A 245 29.20 -3.47 4.78
N GLY A 246 29.66 -2.47 4.03
CA GLY A 246 29.72 -2.51 2.56
C GLY A 246 28.33 -2.56 1.90
N LEU A 247 28.25 -3.29 0.79
CA LEU A 247 26.98 -3.53 0.06
C LEU A 247 26.35 -4.88 0.44
N ALA A 248 26.48 -5.30 1.70
CA ALA A 248 25.94 -6.56 2.19
C ALA A 248 24.40 -6.50 2.24
N ILE A 249 23.77 -7.59 1.85
CA ILE A 249 22.31 -7.75 1.95
C ILE A 249 21.98 -7.99 3.44
N PRO A 250 21.07 -7.18 4.05
CA PRO A 250 20.64 -7.40 5.43
C PRO A 250 20.05 -8.80 5.63
N SER A 251 20.33 -9.39 6.79
CA SER A 251 19.84 -10.73 7.12
C SER A 251 18.31 -10.77 7.19
N LEU A 252 17.71 -11.76 6.55
CA LEU A 252 16.28 -12.03 6.61
C LEU A 252 15.86 -12.77 7.91
N ALA A 253 16.82 -13.37 8.62
CA ALA A 253 16.57 -14.24 9.76
C ALA A 253 15.67 -13.66 10.87
N PRO A 254 15.70 -12.36 11.18
CA PRO A 254 14.82 -11.78 12.21
C PRO A 254 13.33 -11.92 11.90
N VAL A 255 12.92 -11.95 10.63
CA VAL A 255 11.51 -11.94 10.22
C VAL A 255 11.08 -13.17 9.42
N PHE A 256 12.03 -13.94 8.88
CA PHE A 256 11.74 -15.09 8.02
C PHE A 256 11.03 -16.22 8.77
N GLY A 257 9.86 -16.62 8.27
CA GLY A 257 9.07 -17.72 8.83
C GLY A 257 8.54 -17.47 10.25
N LYS A 258 8.55 -16.24 10.71
CA LYS A 258 8.07 -15.86 12.05
C LYS A 258 6.53 -15.73 12.07
N LEU A 259 5.86 -16.89 11.92
CA LEU A 259 4.39 -16.97 11.95
C LEU A 259 3.94 -17.50 13.32
N ASP A 260 2.93 -16.87 13.93
CA ASP A 260 2.31 -17.31 15.19
C ASP A 260 0.92 -17.89 14.96
N PHE A 261 0.80 -19.22 15.03
CA PHE A 261 -0.45 -19.95 14.79
C PHE A 261 -1.27 -20.19 16.06
N LYS A 262 -0.92 -19.64 17.22
CA LYS A 262 -1.54 -19.99 18.51
C LYS A 262 -3.04 -19.67 18.57
N ASN A 263 -3.46 -18.55 18.00
CA ASN A 263 -4.84 -18.05 18.12
C ASN A 263 -5.59 -17.96 16.78
N VAL A 264 -5.23 -18.81 15.80
CA VAL A 264 -5.81 -18.75 14.43
C VAL A 264 -7.29 -19.12 14.34
N PHE A 265 -7.86 -19.70 15.38
CA PHE A 265 -9.29 -20.01 15.46
C PHE A 265 -10.08 -19.01 16.31
N SER A 266 -9.46 -17.94 16.77
CA SER A 266 -10.18 -16.88 17.48
C SER A 266 -11.06 -16.07 16.54
N LEU A 267 -12.13 -15.48 17.05
CA LEU A 267 -13.01 -14.62 16.26
C LEU A 267 -12.25 -13.38 15.77
N GLU A 268 -11.38 -12.85 16.61
CA GLU A 268 -10.52 -11.69 16.30
C GLU A 268 -9.62 -11.99 15.11
N PHE A 269 -8.99 -13.19 15.07
CA PHE A 269 -8.15 -13.60 13.95
C PHE A 269 -8.95 -13.66 12.64
N VAL A 270 -10.15 -14.25 12.67
CA VAL A 270 -11.03 -14.32 11.50
C VAL A 270 -11.39 -12.91 11.01
N VAL A 271 -11.66 -11.97 11.93
CA VAL A 271 -11.98 -10.58 11.58
C VAL A 271 -10.76 -9.88 10.95
N VAL A 272 -9.57 -10.07 11.49
CA VAL A 272 -8.33 -9.49 10.96
C VAL A 272 -8.04 -10.04 9.56
N VAL A 273 -8.10 -11.37 9.37
CA VAL A 273 -7.94 -12.02 8.06
C VAL A 273 -8.97 -11.52 7.05
N PHE A 274 -10.23 -11.43 7.48
CA PHE A 274 -11.31 -10.96 6.61
C PHE A 274 -11.10 -9.50 6.17
N ALA A 275 -10.58 -8.65 7.05
CA ALA A 275 -10.26 -7.26 6.70
C ALA A 275 -9.09 -7.19 5.69
N PHE A 276 -8.02 -7.99 5.87
CA PHE A 276 -6.95 -8.11 4.88
C PHE A 276 -7.49 -8.56 3.53
N LEU A 277 -8.27 -9.66 3.51
CA LEU A 277 -8.94 -10.17 2.29
C LEU A 277 -9.73 -9.09 1.57
N PHE A 278 -10.46 -8.27 2.32
CA PHE A 278 -11.34 -7.26 1.74
C PHE A 278 -10.53 -6.09 1.14
N VAL A 279 -9.54 -5.61 1.86
CA VAL A 279 -8.66 -4.52 1.40
C VAL A 279 -7.89 -4.96 0.15
N ASP A 280 -7.27 -6.15 0.17
CA ASP A 280 -6.52 -6.66 -0.98
C ASP A 280 -7.41 -6.95 -2.19
N LEU A 281 -8.64 -7.45 -1.98
CA LEU A 281 -9.60 -7.66 -3.07
C LEU A 281 -9.83 -6.37 -3.87
N PHE A 282 -10.00 -5.23 -3.16
CA PHE A 282 -10.24 -3.95 -3.81
C PHE A 282 -8.97 -3.39 -4.45
N ASP A 283 -7.84 -3.49 -3.76
CA ASP A 283 -6.57 -2.97 -4.24
C ASP A 283 -6.13 -3.70 -5.51
N THR A 284 -6.07 -5.04 -5.45
CA THR A 284 -5.66 -5.86 -6.60
C THR A 284 -6.60 -5.74 -7.79
N LEU A 285 -7.93 -5.98 -7.60
CA LEU A 285 -8.86 -5.95 -8.73
C LEU A 285 -9.05 -4.55 -9.29
N GLY A 286 -9.09 -3.54 -8.40
CA GLY A 286 -9.15 -2.12 -8.81
C GLY A 286 -7.94 -1.75 -9.66
N THR A 287 -6.75 -2.12 -9.23
CA THR A 287 -5.49 -1.86 -9.95
C THR A 287 -5.41 -2.63 -11.25
N LEU A 288 -5.67 -3.95 -11.25
CA LEU A 288 -5.64 -4.77 -12.45
C LEU A 288 -6.58 -4.24 -13.54
N ILE A 289 -7.81 -3.90 -13.19
CA ILE A 289 -8.79 -3.38 -14.15
C ILE A 289 -8.42 -1.95 -14.58
N GLY A 290 -8.02 -1.08 -13.64
CA GLY A 290 -7.66 0.31 -13.90
C GLY A 290 -6.46 0.44 -14.86
N VAL A 291 -5.37 -0.29 -14.58
CA VAL A 291 -4.17 -0.29 -15.42
C VAL A 291 -4.42 -0.95 -16.76
N SER A 292 -5.15 -2.08 -16.77
CA SER A 292 -5.50 -2.79 -18.02
C SER A 292 -6.39 -1.97 -18.93
N SER A 293 -7.31 -1.17 -18.38
CA SER A 293 -8.17 -0.26 -19.14
C SER A 293 -7.33 0.82 -19.85
N LYS A 294 -6.39 1.44 -19.14
CA LYS A 294 -5.45 2.41 -19.73
C LYS A 294 -4.57 1.79 -20.82
N ALA A 295 -4.27 0.51 -20.70
CA ALA A 295 -3.45 -0.24 -21.65
C ALA A 295 -4.23 -0.75 -22.88
N ASN A 296 -5.56 -0.59 -22.92
CA ASN A 296 -6.45 -1.22 -23.89
C ASN A 296 -6.29 -2.77 -23.92
N MET A 297 -6.07 -3.39 -22.75
CA MET A 297 -5.90 -4.83 -22.59
C MET A 297 -7.20 -5.56 -22.22
N LEU A 298 -8.29 -4.82 -21.99
CA LEU A 298 -9.61 -5.39 -21.71
C LEU A 298 -10.24 -5.92 -23.01
N ASP A 299 -10.99 -7.02 -22.90
CA ASP A 299 -11.77 -7.55 -24.01
C ASP A 299 -13.02 -6.69 -24.31
N LYS A 300 -13.79 -7.11 -25.32
CA LYS A 300 -15.02 -6.40 -25.75
C LYS A 300 -16.10 -6.31 -24.66
N ASN A 301 -16.01 -7.13 -23.62
CA ASN A 301 -16.93 -7.18 -22.51
C ASN A 301 -16.37 -6.43 -21.27
N GLY A 302 -15.24 -5.71 -21.41
CA GLY A 302 -14.58 -5.01 -20.32
C GLY A 302 -13.87 -5.94 -19.32
N LYS A 303 -13.61 -7.20 -19.69
CA LYS A 303 -12.92 -8.19 -18.85
C LYS A 303 -11.45 -8.27 -19.21
N LEU A 304 -10.59 -8.48 -18.21
CA LEU A 304 -9.17 -8.74 -18.41
C LEU A 304 -8.97 -10.22 -18.77
N PRO A 305 -8.48 -10.55 -20.00
CA PRO A 305 -8.10 -11.91 -20.34
C PRO A 305 -7.06 -12.45 -19.35
N ARG A 306 -7.07 -13.75 -19.05
CA ARG A 306 -6.09 -14.37 -18.11
C ARG A 306 -6.09 -13.79 -16.69
N ILE A 307 -7.14 -13.11 -16.25
CA ILE A 307 -7.26 -12.53 -14.91
C ILE A 307 -6.99 -13.55 -13.79
N LYS A 308 -7.38 -14.81 -13.99
CA LYS A 308 -7.12 -15.91 -13.03
C LYS A 308 -5.62 -16.10 -12.78
N GLY A 309 -4.78 -16.01 -13.83
CA GLY A 309 -3.32 -16.10 -13.68
C GLY A 309 -2.76 -14.93 -12.88
N ALA A 310 -3.26 -13.71 -13.11
CA ALA A 310 -2.84 -12.53 -12.37
C ALA A 310 -3.25 -12.62 -10.89
N LEU A 311 -4.49 -13.03 -10.61
CA LEU A 311 -5.00 -13.22 -9.25
C LEU A 311 -4.28 -14.35 -8.50
N MET A 312 -3.87 -15.41 -9.21
CA MET A 312 -3.07 -16.49 -8.63
C MET A 312 -1.65 -16.01 -8.30
N ALA A 313 -1.03 -15.21 -9.20
CA ALA A 313 0.29 -14.61 -8.93
C ALA A 313 0.28 -13.74 -7.68
N ASP A 314 -0.73 -12.91 -7.53
CA ASP A 314 -0.98 -12.06 -6.39
C ASP A 314 -1.15 -12.86 -5.07
N ALA A 315 -2.02 -13.88 -5.08
CA ALA A 315 -2.25 -14.73 -3.90
C ALA A 315 -1.00 -15.51 -3.46
N VAL A 316 -0.24 -16.07 -4.42
CA VAL A 316 1.02 -16.77 -4.11
C VAL A 316 2.09 -15.80 -3.63
N ALA A 317 2.15 -14.59 -4.21
CA ALA A 317 3.07 -13.54 -3.77
C ALA A 317 2.77 -13.07 -2.33
N THR A 318 1.49 -12.98 -1.96
CA THR A 318 1.06 -12.67 -0.58
C THR A 318 1.53 -13.74 0.40
N CYS A 319 1.34 -15.02 0.10
CA CYS A 319 1.87 -16.11 0.93
C CYS A 319 3.40 -16.05 1.05
N ALA A 320 4.10 -15.83 -0.07
CA ALA A 320 5.56 -15.71 -0.08
C ALA A 320 6.02 -14.49 0.73
N GLY A 321 5.36 -13.34 0.58
CA GLY A 321 5.63 -12.12 1.34
C GLY A 321 5.50 -12.33 2.84
N ALA A 322 4.43 -12.97 3.30
CA ALA A 322 4.20 -13.29 4.71
C ALA A 322 5.30 -14.20 5.28
N VAL A 323 5.72 -15.22 4.55
CA VAL A 323 6.83 -16.13 4.95
C VAL A 323 8.16 -15.38 4.97
N LEU A 324 8.40 -14.47 4.02
CA LEU A 324 9.60 -13.63 3.98
C LEU A 324 9.62 -12.61 5.11
N GLY A 325 8.48 -12.25 5.70
CA GLY A 325 8.37 -11.27 6.79
C GLY A 325 7.96 -9.88 6.33
N THR A 326 7.08 -9.80 5.33
CA THR A 326 6.44 -8.54 4.91
C THR A 326 4.93 -8.71 4.78
N SER A 327 4.19 -7.61 4.65
CA SER A 327 2.73 -7.63 4.52
C SER A 327 2.27 -8.13 3.15
N THR A 328 0.95 -8.10 2.92
CA THR A 328 0.30 -8.53 1.67
C THR A 328 0.97 -7.92 0.45
N THR A 329 1.39 -8.78 -0.49
CA THR A 329 2.05 -8.38 -1.74
C THR A 329 1.02 -8.34 -2.86
N THR A 330 0.76 -7.17 -3.41
CA THR A 330 -0.33 -6.91 -4.35
C THR A 330 0.15 -6.17 -5.62
N THR A 331 -0.70 -6.10 -6.64
CA THR A 331 -0.40 -5.42 -7.89
C THR A 331 -0.39 -3.90 -7.71
N PHE A 332 0.64 -3.22 -8.19
CA PHE A 332 0.85 -1.78 -8.05
C PHE A 332 0.28 -0.98 -9.23
N VAL A 333 -0.43 0.11 -8.91
CA VAL A 333 -1.00 1.04 -9.91
C VAL A 333 0.08 1.77 -10.71
N GLU A 334 1.27 1.93 -10.16
CA GLU A 334 2.46 2.49 -10.81
C GLU A 334 2.90 1.69 -12.04
N SER A 335 2.47 0.44 -12.17
CA SER A 335 2.62 -0.36 -13.40
C SER A 335 2.05 0.36 -14.63
N ALA A 336 1.09 1.28 -14.43
CA ALA A 336 0.57 2.15 -15.48
C ALA A 336 1.66 2.99 -16.17
N SER A 337 2.75 3.31 -15.47
CA SER A 337 3.88 4.07 -16.03
C SER A 337 4.62 3.27 -17.09
N GLY A 338 4.97 2.01 -16.81
CA GLY A 338 5.58 1.13 -17.80
C GLY A 338 4.64 0.78 -18.95
N VAL A 339 3.36 0.57 -18.65
CA VAL A 339 2.32 0.36 -19.67
C VAL A 339 2.21 1.57 -20.62
N SER A 340 2.33 2.78 -20.10
CA SER A 340 2.31 4.01 -20.91
C SER A 340 3.54 4.14 -21.82
N GLU A 341 4.68 3.50 -21.46
CA GLU A 341 5.88 3.39 -22.30
C GLU A 341 5.77 2.29 -23.37
N GLY A 342 4.68 1.55 -23.40
CA GLY A 342 4.46 0.49 -24.38
C GLY A 342 4.66 -0.92 -23.84
N GLY A 343 4.88 -1.12 -22.54
CA GLY A 343 4.92 -2.44 -21.91
C GLY A 343 3.58 -3.16 -22.04
N ARG A 344 3.62 -4.41 -22.51
CA ARG A 344 2.42 -5.22 -22.82
C ARG A 344 2.53 -6.65 -22.33
N THR A 345 3.72 -7.10 -21.97
CA THR A 345 4.00 -8.51 -21.68
C THR A 345 4.73 -8.70 -20.36
N GLY A 346 4.86 -9.96 -19.94
CA GLY A 346 5.63 -10.33 -18.77
C GLY A 346 7.13 -9.97 -18.84
N LEU A 347 7.66 -9.60 -20.01
CA LEU A 347 9.07 -9.16 -20.10
C LEU A 347 9.28 -7.84 -19.35
N THR A 348 8.33 -6.92 -19.39
CA THR A 348 8.31 -5.72 -18.54
C THR A 348 8.38 -6.09 -17.05
N ALA A 349 7.54 -7.02 -16.62
CA ALA A 349 7.52 -7.50 -15.23
C ALA A 349 8.84 -8.19 -14.84
N VAL A 350 9.40 -9.06 -15.70
CA VAL A 350 10.72 -9.69 -15.45
C VAL A 350 11.81 -8.64 -15.27
N THR A 351 11.83 -7.61 -16.13
CA THR A 351 12.82 -6.52 -16.00
C THR A 351 12.68 -5.79 -14.67
N THR A 352 11.45 -5.46 -14.28
CA THR A 352 11.16 -4.82 -12.99
C THR A 352 11.58 -5.72 -11.82
N ALA A 353 11.27 -7.02 -11.89
CA ALA A 353 11.66 -7.99 -10.87
C ALA A 353 13.19 -8.04 -10.68
N ILE A 354 13.96 -8.15 -11.78
CA ILE A 354 15.42 -8.16 -11.72
C ILE A 354 15.95 -6.90 -11.04
N LEU A 355 15.37 -5.74 -11.32
CA LEU A 355 15.81 -4.48 -10.70
C LEU A 355 15.50 -4.46 -9.18
N PHE A 356 14.37 -5.03 -8.72
CA PHE A 356 14.13 -5.23 -7.28
C PHE A 356 15.15 -6.18 -6.65
N GLY A 357 15.53 -7.26 -7.34
CA GLY A 357 16.60 -8.16 -6.89
C GLY A 357 17.96 -7.45 -6.79
N LEU A 358 18.31 -6.60 -7.76
CA LEU A 358 19.55 -5.81 -7.73
C LEU A 358 19.52 -4.72 -6.64
N ALA A 359 18.35 -4.19 -6.32
CA ALA A 359 18.19 -3.19 -5.25
C ALA A 359 18.55 -3.72 -3.86
N LEU A 360 18.60 -5.04 -3.65
CA LEU A 360 19.09 -5.65 -2.40
C LEU A 360 20.48 -5.17 -1.99
N PHE A 361 21.35 -4.91 -2.97
CA PHE A 361 22.71 -4.40 -2.74
C PHE A 361 22.74 -2.90 -2.39
N LEU A 362 21.62 -2.20 -2.55
CA LEU A 362 21.48 -0.77 -2.24
C LEU A 362 20.86 -0.51 -0.86
N SER A 363 20.82 -1.52 -0.01
CA SER A 363 20.25 -1.43 1.36
C SER A 363 20.80 -0.25 2.17
N PRO A 364 22.11 0.09 2.17
CA PRO A 364 22.60 1.22 2.96
C PRO A 364 21.98 2.57 2.54
N ILE A 365 21.60 2.68 1.27
CA ILE A 365 20.97 3.90 0.74
C ILE A 365 19.51 3.96 1.17
N PHE A 366 18.73 2.90 0.92
CA PHE A 366 17.29 2.89 1.20
C PHE A 366 16.98 2.95 2.69
N LEU A 367 17.78 2.29 3.54
CA LEU A 367 17.59 2.27 4.99
C LEU A 367 18.00 3.57 5.69
N ALA A 368 18.84 4.39 5.05
CA ALA A 368 19.21 5.70 5.58
C ALA A 368 18.13 6.78 5.32
N ILE A 369 17.12 6.48 4.49
CA ILE A 369 16.05 7.43 4.16
C ILE A 369 15.12 7.59 5.36
N PRO A 370 15.02 8.79 5.97
CA PRO A 370 14.22 9.00 7.17
C PRO A 370 12.72 9.13 6.87
N SER A 371 11.89 8.96 7.90
CA SER A 371 10.42 9.02 7.77
C SER A 371 9.90 10.37 7.25
N PHE A 372 10.55 11.48 7.58
CA PHE A 372 10.15 12.79 7.06
C PHE A 372 10.37 12.93 5.55
N ALA A 373 11.32 12.18 4.97
CA ALA A 373 11.56 12.16 3.54
C ALA A 373 10.62 11.18 2.80
N THR A 374 10.16 10.11 3.47
CA THR A 374 9.17 9.18 2.89
C THR A 374 7.73 9.67 3.03
N ALA A 375 7.43 10.53 3.98
CA ALA A 375 6.08 11.06 4.23
C ALA A 375 5.45 11.77 3.01
N PRO A 376 6.16 12.60 2.22
CA PRO A 376 5.63 13.17 0.98
C PRO A 376 5.12 12.12 0.01
N ALA A 377 5.78 10.95 -0.07
CA ALA A 377 5.33 9.84 -0.91
C ALA A 377 3.96 9.31 -0.47
N LEU A 378 3.76 9.08 0.84
CA LEU A 378 2.49 8.64 1.40
C LEU A 378 1.36 9.62 1.07
N ILE A 379 1.63 10.92 1.20
CA ILE A 379 0.64 11.97 0.93
C ILE A 379 0.27 12.00 -0.56
N VAL A 380 1.25 11.87 -1.46
CA VAL A 380 1.01 11.87 -2.91
C VAL A 380 0.34 10.60 -3.38
N VAL A 381 0.70 9.44 -2.84
CA VAL A 381 -0.02 8.17 -3.10
C VAL A 381 -1.47 8.28 -2.65
N GLY A 382 -1.69 8.84 -1.45
CA GLY A 382 -3.04 9.12 -0.95
C GLY A 382 -3.83 10.03 -1.89
N PHE A 383 -3.19 11.05 -2.47
CA PHE A 383 -3.80 11.92 -3.49
C PHE A 383 -4.21 11.13 -4.75
N TYR A 384 -3.35 10.24 -5.26
CA TYR A 384 -3.70 9.44 -6.44
C TYR A 384 -4.91 8.54 -6.18
N MET A 385 -5.03 7.96 -4.98
CA MET A 385 -6.20 7.16 -4.60
C MET A 385 -7.46 8.04 -4.42
N LEU A 386 -7.31 9.26 -3.87
CA LEU A 386 -8.39 10.24 -3.72
C LEU A 386 -9.01 10.63 -5.06
N THR A 387 -8.28 10.62 -6.17
CA THR A 387 -8.81 10.97 -7.49
C THR A 387 -9.99 10.08 -7.91
N ASN A 388 -10.16 8.89 -7.31
CA ASN A 388 -11.32 8.03 -7.55
C ASN A 388 -12.65 8.63 -7.05
N VAL A 389 -12.63 9.70 -6.29
CA VAL A 389 -13.83 10.39 -5.81
C VAL A 389 -14.75 10.85 -6.97
N VAL A 390 -14.20 11.16 -8.12
CA VAL A 390 -14.96 11.54 -9.32
C VAL A 390 -15.84 10.42 -9.87
N ASN A 391 -15.59 9.18 -9.48
CA ASN A 391 -16.34 8.00 -9.87
C ASN A 391 -17.54 7.72 -8.94
N ILE A 392 -17.73 8.52 -7.89
CA ILE A 392 -18.85 8.40 -6.95
C ILE A 392 -19.98 9.29 -7.45
N ASP A 393 -21.16 8.72 -7.66
CA ASP A 393 -22.36 9.47 -7.97
C ASP A 393 -22.96 10.07 -6.69
N PHE A 394 -22.73 11.36 -6.46
CA PHE A 394 -23.28 12.10 -5.33
C PHE A 394 -24.74 12.56 -5.55
N SER A 395 -25.32 12.34 -6.72
CA SER A 395 -26.73 12.69 -6.99
C SER A 395 -27.70 11.70 -6.33
N ASP A 396 -27.31 10.42 -6.21
CA ASP A 396 -28.08 9.41 -5.47
C ASP A 396 -27.63 9.36 -4.00
N LEU A 397 -28.33 10.09 -3.14
CA LEU A 397 -28.02 10.18 -1.72
C LEU A 397 -28.06 8.81 -1.01
N SER A 398 -28.82 7.86 -1.52
CA SER A 398 -28.88 6.51 -0.92
C SER A 398 -27.60 5.70 -1.11
N GLU A 399 -26.76 6.08 -2.08
CA GLU A 399 -25.42 5.53 -2.28
C GLU A 399 -24.32 6.47 -1.79
N ALA A 400 -24.51 7.80 -1.96
CA ALA A 400 -23.52 8.79 -1.60
C ALA A 400 -23.27 8.89 -0.08
N ILE A 401 -24.32 8.77 0.75
CA ILE A 401 -24.17 8.81 2.21
C ILE A 401 -23.33 7.64 2.74
N PRO A 402 -23.57 6.36 2.36
CA PRO A 402 -22.68 5.26 2.70
C PRO A 402 -21.23 5.46 2.25
N CYS A 403 -21.04 6.02 1.04
CA CYS A 403 -19.69 6.34 0.54
C CYS A 403 -18.99 7.39 1.41
N TYR A 404 -19.68 8.46 1.77
CA TYR A 404 -19.16 9.48 2.69
C TYR A 404 -18.78 8.91 4.04
N ILE A 405 -19.64 8.06 4.62
CA ILE A 405 -19.36 7.38 5.89
C ILE A 405 -18.12 6.50 5.77
N CYS A 406 -18.02 5.68 4.71
CA CYS A 406 -16.87 4.83 4.43
C CYS A 406 -15.56 5.64 4.36
N ILE A 407 -15.57 6.72 3.57
CA ILE A 407 -14.40 7.59 3.35
C ILE A 407 -13.95 8.27 4.64
N GLY A 408 -14.88 8.86 5.39
CA GLY A 408 -14.56 9.60 6.61
C GLY A 408 -14.15 8.70 7.78
N ALA A 409 -14.77 7.53 7.91
CA ALA A 409 -14.49 6.63 9.02
C ALA A 409 -13.03 6.11 9.01
N MET A 410 -12.41 5.91 7.84
CA MET A 410 -11.05 5.38 7.76
C MET A 410 -10.00 6.23 8.48
N PRO A 411 -9.84 7.53 8.16
CA PRO A 411 -8.88 8.36 8.88
C PRO A 411 -9.32 8.70 10.32
N PHE A 412 -10.63 8.88 10.57
CA PHE A 412 -11.10 9.27 11.91
C PHE A 412 -11.02 8.14 12.93
N PHE A 413 -11.26 6.89 12.52
CA PHE A 413 -11.12 5.73 13.39
C PHE A 413 -9.72 5.10 13.32
N TYR A 414 -8.85 5.68 12.51
CA TYR A 414 -7.50 5.15 12.25
C TYR A 414 -7.51 3.68 11.79
N SER A 415 -8.52 3.31 10.98
CA SER A 415 -8.74 1.93 10.56
C SER A 415 -9.48 1.82 9.23
N ILE A 416 -8.83 1.16 8.26
CA ILE A 416 -9.43 0.83 6.96
C ILE A 416 -10.63 -0.11 7.14
N SER A 417 -10.48 -1.13 8.01
CA SER A 417 -11.52 -2.13 8.22
C SER A 417 -12.80 -1.52 8.82
N GLU A 418 -12.67 -0.53 9.71
CA GLU A 418 -13.82 0.17 10.29
C GLU A 418 -14.54 1.01 9.23
N GLY A 419 -13.78 1.68 8.35
CA GLY A 419 -14.37 2.44 7.25
C GLY A 419 -15.17 1.56 6.29
N ILE A 420 -14.62 0.39 5.92
CA ILE A 420 -15.32 -0.59 5.08
C ILE A 420 -16.58 -1.10 5.79
N ALA A 421 -16.46 -1.50 7.06
CA ALA A 421 -17.59 -2.01 7.84
C ALA A 421 -18.73 -0.99 7.92
N MET A 422 -18.42 0.25 8.29
CA MET A 422 -19.39 1.34 8.36
C MET A 422 -20.03 1.65 7.00
N GLY A 423 -19.25 1.63 5.93
CA GLY A 423 -19.74 1.81 4.56
C GLY A 423 -20.73 0.72 4.16
N VAL A 424 -20.40 -0.55 4.41
CA VAL A 424 -21.27 -1.70 4.05
C VAL A 424 -22.55 -1.71 4.90
N ILE A 425 -22.43 -1.53 6.22
CA ILE A 425 -23.58 -1.51 7.13
C ILE A 425 -24.54 -0.38 6.76
N SER A 426 -24.01 0.85 6.60
CA SER A 426 -24.83 2.01 6.24
C SER A 426 -25.47 1.87 4.86
N TYR A 427 -24.76 1.31 3.87
CA TYR A 427 -25.33 1.03 2.56
C TYR A 427 -26.54 0.10 2.66
N VAL A 428 -26.37 -1.05 3.28
CA VAL A 428 -27.47 -2.05 3.40
C VAL A 428 -28.62 -1.47 4.23
N ALA A 429 -28.34 -0.82 5.35
CA ALA A 429 -29.38 -0.24 6.21
C ALA A 429 -30.18 0.86 5.48
N ILE A 430 -29.51 1.80 4.81
CA ILE A 430 -30.18 2.88 4.10
C ILE A 430 -31.03 2.34 2.95
N GLN A 431 -30.53 1.37 2.18
CA GLN A 431 -31.29 0.79 1.07
C GLN A 431 -32.54 0.02 1.54
N ILE A 432 -32.43 -0.69 2.67
CA ILE A 432 -33.59 -1.40 3.27
C ILE A 432 -34.62 -0.39 3.79
N LEU A 433 -34.19 0.54 4.64
CA LEU A 433 -35.08 1.46 5.34
C LEU A 433 -35.72 2.49 4.40
N SER A 434 -35.04 2.85 3.30
CA SER A 434 -35.61 3.72 2.27
C SER A 434 -36.51 2.98 1.25
N GLY A 435 -36.64 1.65 1.36
CA GLY A 435 -37.42 0.83 0.42
C GLY A 435 -36.79 0.58 -0.93
N LYS A 436 -35.53 1.04 -1.17
CA LYS A 436 -34.83 0.94 -2.45
C LYS A 436 -34.12 -0.39 -2.67
N ALA A 437 -34.08 -1.29 -1.69
CA ALA A 437 -33.33 -2.53 -1.71
C ALA A 437 -33.67 -3.44 -2.95
N LYS A 438 -34.94 -3.48 -3.37
CA LYS A 438 -35.38 -4.24 -4.55
C LYS A 438 -34.97 -3.55 -5.86
N GLU A 439 -35.06 -2.24 -5.93
CA GLU A 439 -34.68 -1.42 -7.09
C GLU A 439 -33.17 -1.55 -7.34
N LYS A 440 -32.37 -1.38 -6.32
CA LYS A 440 -30.90 -1.47 -6.35
C LYS A 440 -30.35 -2.89 -6.48
N LYS A 441 -31.22 -3.93 -6.39
CA LYS A 441 -30.84 -5.34 -6.51
C LYS A 441 -29.64 -5.71 -5.66
N ILE A 442 -29.68 -5.35 -4.36
CA ILE A 442 -28.59 -5.63 -3.44
C ILE A 442 -28.25 -7.12 -3.47
N SER A 443 -26.98 -7.45 -3.65
CA SER A 443 -26.52 -8.84 -3.68
C SER A 443 -26.67 -9.50 -2.30
N VAL A 444 -26.91 -10.79 -2.27
CA VAL A 444 -26.95 -11.60 -1.04
C VAL A 444 -25.62 -11.46 -0.26
N ILE A 445 -24.51 -11.35 -0.98
CA ILE A 445 -23.17 -11.15 -0.38
C ILE A 445 -23.14 -9.87 0.46
N MET A 446 -23.72 -8.76 0.00
CA MET A 446 -23.75 -7.51 0.78
C MET A 446 -24.53 -7.65 2.08
N TYR A 447 -25.64 -8.41 2.09
CA TYR A 447 -26.38 -8.70 3.32
C TYR A 447 -25.56 -9.54 4.30
N ILE A 448 -24.87 -10.58 3.80
CA ILE A 448 -23.99 -11.42 4.61
C ILE A 448 -22.88 -10.58 5.23
N LEU A 449 -22.23 -9.72 4.43
CA LEU A 449 -21.17 -8.83 4.90
C LEU A 449 -21.67 -7.85 5.99
N ALA A 450 -22.82 -7.23 5.78
CA ALA A 450 -23.40 -6.32 6.77
C ALA A 450 -23.69 -7.04 8.10
N VAL A 451 -24.25 -8.25 8.04
CA VAL A 451 -24.50 -9.06 9.24
C VAL A 451 -23.19 -9.43 9.94
N LEU A 452 -22.18 -9.87 9.21
CA LEU A 452 -20.86 -10.21 9.77
C LEU A 452 -20.21 -9.00 10.47
N PHE A 453 -20.28 -7.81 9.87
CA PHE A 453 -19.73 -6.59 10.47
C PHE A 453 -20.55 -6.14 11.71
N ILE A 454 -21.88 -6.31 11.69
CA ILE A 454 -22.70 -6.04 12.88
C ILE A 454 -22.35 -7.01 14.00
N LEU A 455 -22.21 -8.30 13.70
CA LEU A 455 -21.80 -9.30 14.68
C LEU A 455 -20.42 -9.00 15.27
N LYS A 456 -19.48 -8.50 14.44
CA LYS A 456 -18.18 -8.01 14.93
C LYS A 456 -18.36 -6.98 16.06
N TYR A 457 -19.23 -5.98 15.90
CA TYR A 457 -19.44 -4.93 16.92
C TYR A 457 -20.23 -5.41 18.15
N LEU A 458 -20.96 -6.51 18.03
CA LEU A 458 -21.72 -7.06 19.16
C LEU A 458 -20.92 -8.07 19.98
N LEU A 459 -19.91 -8.70 19.38
CA LEU A 459 -19.15 -9.80 19.97
C LEU A 459 -17.72 -9.42 20.37
N LEU A 460 -17.19 -8.32 19.81
CA LEU A 460 -15.89 -7.73 20.14
C LEU A 460 -16.04 -6.37 20.79
#